data_8b47258a89960e85743acd9c335f3727
#
_entry.id   8b47258a89960e85743acd9c335f3727
#
_cell.length_a   1.000
_cell.length_b   1.000
_cell.length_c   1.000
_cell.angle_alpha   90.00
_cell.angle_beta   90.00
_cell.angle_gamma   90.00
#
_symmetry.space_group_name_H-M   'P 1'
#
loop_
_entity.id
_entity.type
_entity.pdbx_description
1 polymer ?
#
loop_
_entity_poly.entity_id
_entity_poly.type
_entity_poly.pdbx_seq_one_letter_code
_entity_poly.pdbx_strand_id
1 'polypeptide(L)'
;MQRVSIESLSKEDQELVAAARDARKRSYAPYTNHRVGAAVRASSGRIYAAPNIEIVTLSQSVHGERNAVNVMAASGERRIDTLVCCGQLSGIPCAECRQAIWEFCGADPNVRIIAVGNDGIVQTMTIGEIYPIPYGPESKNVDPTRF
;
A
#
# COMPACT_ATOMS: atom_id res chain seq x y z
N MET A 1 8.15 3.07 13.92
CA MET A 1 8.46 1.88 13.09
C MET A 1 8.95 0.74 13.99
N GLN A 2 8.32 -0.44 13.94
CA GLN A 2 8.65 -1.61 14.76
C GLN A 2 8.90 -2.82 13.85
N ARG A 3 9.87 -3.68 14.24
CA ARG A 3 10.08 -4.99 13.61
C ARG A 3 9.30 -6.04 14.40
N VAL A 4 8.57 -6.87 13.69
CA VAL A 4 7.71 -7.91 14.27
C VAL A 4 7.81 -9.19 13.44
N SER A 5 7.31 -10.32 13.97
CA SER A 5 7.09 -11.52 13.16
C SER A 5 5.69 -11.51 12.55
N ILE A 6 5.48 -12.26 11.48
CA ILE A 6 4.14 -12.38 10.85
C ILE A 6 3.14 -13.00 11.83
N GLU A 7 3.58 -13.96 12.62
CA GLU A 7 2.76 -14.67 13.60
C GLU A 7 2.27 -13.78 14.73
N SER A 8 2.98 -12.66 15.00
CA SER A 8 2.57 -11.66 16.00
C SER A 8 1.55 -10.65 15.52
N LEU A 9 1.29 -10.61 14.20
CA LEU A 9 0.23 -9.78 13.63
C LEU A 9 -1.16 -10.34 13.98
N SER A 10 -2.18 -9.48 13.96
CA SER A 10 -3.56 -9.93 14.06
C SER A 10 -3.94 -10.85 12.90
N LYS A 11 -4.99 -11.66 13.05
CA LYS A 11 -5.47 -12.54 11.97
C LYS A 11 -5.84 -11.75 10.72
N GLU A 12 -6.49 -10.60 10.90
CA GLU A 12 -6.88 -9.71 9.82
C GLU A 12 -5.65 -9.16 9.06
N ASP A 13 -4.57 -8.85 9.79
CA ASP A 13 -3.32 -8.37 9.16
C ASP A 13 -2.57 -9.50 8.46
N GLN A 14 -2.59 -10.71 9.02
CA GLN A 14 -2.02 -11.89 8.36
C GLN A 14 -2.75 -12.20 7.05
N GLU A 15 -4.08 -12.06 7.02
CA GLU A 15 -4.89 -12.20 5.80
C GLU A 15 -4.51 -11.14 4.76
N LEU A 16 -4.32 -9.89 5.20
CA LEU A 16 -3.91 -8.80 4.32
C LEU A 16 -2.49 -9.04 3.76
N VAL A 17 -1.56 -9.56 4.58
CA VAL A 17 -0.22 -9.99 4.12
C VAL A 17 -0.32 -11.11 3.09
N ALA A 18 -1.20 -12.10 3.31
CA ALA A 18 -1.41 -13.20 2.38
C ALA A 18 -1.93 -12.68 1.03
N ALA A 19 -2.87 -11.74 1.03
CA ALA A 19 -3.39 -11.12 -0.18
C ALA A 19 -2.31 -10.35 -0.96
N ALA A 20 -1.45 -9.58 -0.27
CA ALA A 20 -0.34 -8.86 -0.89
C ALA A 20 0.70 -9.83 -1.49
N ARG A 21 1.03 -10.92 -0.79
CA ARG A 21 1.94 -11.96 -1.29
C ARG A 21 1.39 -12.67 -2.53
N ASP A 22 0.08 -12.95 -2.54
CA ASP A 22 -0.56 -13.54 -3.71
C ASP A 22 -0.57 -12.59 -4.90
N ALA A 23 -0.88 -11.31 -4.68
CA ALA A 23 -0.79 -10.28 -5.71
C ALA A 23 0.63 -10.21 -6.32
N ARG A 24 1.68 -10.30 -5.49
CA ARG A 24 3.07 -10.28 -5.95
C ARG A 24 3.41 -11.38 -6.96
N LYS A 25 2.77 -12.54 -6.88
CA LYS A 25 2.98 -13.65 -7.85
C LYS A 25 2.56 -13.24 -9.27
N ARG A 26 1.65 -12.29 -9.40
CA ARG A 26 1.13 -11.76 -10.67
C ARG A 26 1.86 -10.49 -11.13
N SER A 27 2.94 -10.11 -10.46
CA SER A 27 3.76 -8.96 -10.85
C SER A 27 4.25 -9.10 -12.29
N TYR A 28 4.05 -8.07 -13.08
CA TYR A 28 4.61 -7.94 -14.42
C TYR A 28 5.80 -6.98 -14.38
N ALA A 29 7.00 -7.55 -14.27
CA ALA A 29 8.25 -6.79 -14.10
C ALA A 29 9.36 -7.29 -15.04
N PRO A 30 9.14 -7.24 -16.38
CA PRO A 30 10.10 -7.81 -17.34
C PRO A 30 11.36 -6.99 -17.50
N TYR A 31 11.36 -5.72 -17.13
CA TYR A 31 12.50 -4.81 -17.36
C TYR A 31 13.46 -4.76 -16.19
N THR A 32 12.94 -4.72 -14.96
CA THR A 32 13.76 -4.58 -13.75
C THR A 32 13.83 -5.86 -12.92
N ASN A 33 12.93 -6.81 -13.16
CA ASN A 33 12.67 -7.97 -12.30
C ASN A 33 12.33 -7.60 -10.85
N HIS A 34 11.93 -6.34 -10.59
CA HIS A 34 11.53 -5.87 -9.26
C HIS A 34 10.05 -6.16 -9.02
N ARG A 35 9.76 -7.24 -8.27
CA ARG A 35 8.41 -7.73 -8.04
C ARG A 35 7.87 -7.25 -6.71
N VAL A 36 6.73 -6.56 -6.76
CA VAL A 36 6.00 -6.04 -5.61
C VAL A 36 4.54 -6.48 -5.68
N GLY A 37 3.97 -6.81 -4.54
CA GLY A 37 2.53 -6.96 -4.37
C GLY A 37 2.08 -6.15 -3.18
N ALA A 38 0.91 -5.55 -3.27
CA ALA A 38 0.33 -4.80 -2.17
C ALA A 38 -1.15 -5.15 -1.98
N ALA A 39 -1.64 -4.94 -0.78
CA ALA A 39 -3.05 -5.08 -0.45
C ALA A 39 -3.48 -3.95 0.49
N VAL A 40 -4.68 -3.45 0.26
CA VAL A 40 -5.34 -2.42 1.06
C VAL A 40 -6.58 -3.01 1.70
N ARG A 41 -6.75 -2.82 3.00
CA ARG A 41 -8.03 -2.94 3.66
C ARG A 41 -8.68 -1.57 3.70
N ALA A 42 -9.85 -1.46 3.07
CA ALA A 42 -10.68 -0.26 3.15
C ALA A 42 -11.42 -0.21 4.50
N SER A 43 -11.95 0.95 4.86
CA SER A 43 -12.75 1.13 6.09
C SER A 43 -14.02 0.27 6.13
N SER A 44 -14.50 -0.21 4.99
CA SER A 44 -15.57 -1.21 4.89
C SER A 44 -15.16 -2.61 5.34
N GLY A 45 -13.86 -2.87 5.55
CA GLY A 45 -13.28 -4.19 5.80
C GLY A 45 -12.92 -4.97 4.54
N ARG A 46 -13.30 -4.51 3.34
CA ARG A 46 -12.95 -5.17 2.07
C ARG A 46 -11.46 -5.04 1.78
N ILE A 47 -10.90 -6.10 1.17
CA ILE A 47 -9.50 -6.16 0.76
C ILE A 47 -9.39 -6.00 -0.76
N TYR A 48 -8.46 -5.15 -1.18
CA TYR A 48 -8.10 -4.90 -2.56
C TYR A 48 -6.60 -5.13 -2.73
N ALA A 49 -6.21 -5.97 -3.67
CA ALA A 49 -4.81 -6.34 -3.84
C ALA A 49 -4.40 -6.26 -5.31
N ALA A 50 -3.20 -5.74 -5.55
CA ALA A 50 -2.64 -5.62 -6.88
C ALA A 50 -1.10 -5.73 -6.86
N PRO A 51 -0.50 -6.22 -7.97
CA PRO A 51 0.95 -6.22 -8.16
C PRO A 51 1.41 -4.90 -8.78
N ASN A 52 2.74 -4.71 -8.85
CA ASN A 52 3.29 -3.74 -9.77
C ASN A 52 3.20 -4.23 -11.22
N ILE A 53 3.07 -3.29 -12.14
CA ILE A 53 3.02 -3.53 -13.59
C ILE A 53 3.97 -2.56 -14.26
N GLU A 54 5.00 -3.09 -14.90
CA GLU A 54 5.94 -2.31 -15.67
C GLU A 54 5.45 -2.10 -17.10
N ILE A 55 5.71 -0.93 -17.62
CA ILE A 55 5.49 -0.55 -19.02
C ILE A 55 6.85 -0.23 -19.62
N VAL A 56 7.06 -0.47 -20.92
CA VAL A 56 8.33 -0.18 -21.60
C VAL A 56 8.77 1.28 -21.40
N THR A 57 7.83 2.20 -21.38
CA THR A 57 8.05 3.57 -20.92
C THR A 57 7.96 3.55 -19.39
N LEU A 58 9.08 3.35 -18.71
CA LEU A 58 9.12 3.05 -17.27
C LEU A 58 8.40 4.08 -16.40
N SER A 59 8.33 5.34 -16.83
CA SER A 59 7.56 6.40 -16.15
C SER A 59 6.04 6.16 -16.13
N GLN A 60 5.54 5.27 -16.97
CA GLN A 60 4.13 4.86 -17.00
C GLN A 60 3.85 3.61 -16.16
N SER A 61 4.89 3.00 -15.60
CA SER A 61 4.73 1.85 -14.72
C SER A 61 3.96 2.22 -13.45
N VAL A 62 3.19 1.27 -12.92
CA VAL A 62 2.47 1.44 -11.67
C VAL A 62 3.08 0.57 -10.59
N HIS A 63 3.40 1.15 -9.45
CA HIS A 63 3.87 0.44 -8.26
C HIS A 63 2.73 -0.36 -7.61
N GLY A 64 3.05 -1.45 -6.94
CA GLY A 64 2.06 -2.35 -6.34
C GLY A 64 1.12 -1.63 -5.38
N GLU A 65 1.66 -0.76 -4.51
CA GLU A 65 0.90 -0.02 -3.52
C GLU A 65 -0.07 0.96 -4.17
N ARG A 66 0.41 1.76 -5.14
CA ARG A 66 -0.44 2.67 -5.90
C ARG A 66 -1.50 1.91 -6.69
N ASN A 67 -1.15 0.75 -7.26
CA ASN A 67 -2.10 -0.07 -8.00
C ASN A 67 -3.20 -0.64 -7.09
N ALA A 68 -2.86 -1.12 -5.90
CA ALA A 68 -3.86 -1.59 -4.91
C ALA A 68 -4.80 -0.45 -4.47
N VAL A 69 -4.26 0.75 -4.25
CA VAL A 69 -5.06 1.96 -3.96
C VAL A 69 -5.98 2.31 -5.13
N ASN A 70 -5.49 2.23 -6.38
CA ASN A 70 -6.30 2.48 -7.57
C ASN A 70 -7.46 1.48 -7.70
N VAL A 71 -7.20 0.18 -7.46
CA VAL A 71 -8.25 -0.87 -7.48
C VAL A 71 -9.30 -0.60 -6.41
N MET A 72 -8.88 -0.24 -5.20
CA MET A 72 -9.77 0.17 -4.11
C MET A 72 -10.64 1.36 -4.53
N ALA A 73 -10.00 2.43 -5.01
CA ALA A 73 -10.70 3.66 -5.40
C ALA A 73 -11.67 3.42 -6.58
N ALA A 74 -11.28 2.61 -7.57
CA ALA A 74 -12.12 2.24 -8.70
C ALA A 74 -13.37 1.43 -8.30
N SER A 75 -13.32 0.74 -7.15
CA SER A 75 -14.48 0.02 -6.60
C SER A 75 -15.47 0.91 -5.83
N GLY A 76 -15.18 2.20 -5.70
CA GLY A 76 -16.02 3.16 -4.95
C GLY A 76 -15.58 3.39 -3.50
N GLU A 77 -14.57 2.69 -3.01
CA GLU A 77 -14.02 2.92 -1.67
C GLU A 77 -13.15 4.19 -1.63
N ARG A 78 -13.19 4.91 -0.53
CA ARG A 78 -12.52 6.21 -0.39
C ARG A 78 -11.66 6.34 0.86
N ARG A 79 -11.55 5.27 1.65
CA ARG A 79 -10.81 5.33 2.91
C ARG A 79 -10.02 4.05 3.17
N ILE A 80 -8.73 4.24 3.43
CA ILE A 80 -7.79 3.17 3.81
C ILE A 80 -7.78 3.04 5.33
N ASP A 81 -7.86 1.81 5.82
CA ASP A 81 -7.59 1.43 7.20
C ASP A 81 -6.14 0.94 7.38
N THR A 82 -5.72 0.01 6.55
CA THR A 82 -4.38 -0.59 6.60
C THR A 82 -3.89 -0.92 5.20
N LEU A 83 -2.61 -0.71 4.93
CA LEU A 83 -1.96 -1.14 3.70
C LEU A 83 -0.77 -2.07 4.00
N VAL A 84 -0.68 -3.17 3.26
CA VAL A 84 0.48 -4.08 3.25
C VAL A 84 1.21 -3.94 1.91
N CYS A 85 2.53 -3.85 1.97
CA CYS A 85 3.41 -3.96 0.81
C CYS A 85 4.42 -5.11 1.00
N CYS A 86 4.48 -6.02 0.03
CA CYS A 86 5.44 -7.10 -0.06
C CYS A 86 6.41 -6.82 -1.21
N GLY A 87 7.62 -6.38 -0.89
CA GLY A 87 8.64 -6.00 -1.87
C GLY A 87 9.87 -6.88 -1.86
N GLN A 88 10.77 -6.66 -2.81
CA GLN A 88 12.09 -7.34 -2.86
C GLN A 88 13.09 -6.77 -1.85
N LEU A 89 12.94 -5.51 -1.49
CA LEU A 89 13.75 -4.84 -0.48
C LEU A 89 12.99 -4.81 0.85
N SER A 90 12.90 -3.66 1.49
CA SER A 90 12.23 -3.50 2.78
C SER A 90 10.70 -3.59 2.73
N GLY A 91 10.09 -3.51 1.54
CA GLY A 91 8.64 -3.38 1.37
C GLY A 91 8.07 -2.02 1.81
N ILE A 92 8.92 -1.07 2.17
CA ILE A 92 8.47 0.28 2.57
C ILE A 92 8.03 1.06 1.33
N PRO A 93 6.82 1.66 1.29
CA PRO A 93 6.35 2.45 0.17
C PRO A 93 7.26 3.61 -0.18
N CYS A 94 7.53 3.82 -1.48
CA CYS A 94 8.30 4.97 -1.97
C CYS A 94 7.49 6.28 -1.82
N ALA A 95 8.12 7.42 -2.08
CA ALA A 95 7.49 8.74 -1.90
C ALA A 95 6.21 8.91 -2.75
N GLU A 96 6.23 8.43 -4.01
CA GLU A 96 5.07 8.47 -4.90
C GLU A 96 3.90 7.63 -4.35
N CYS A 97 4.20 6.43 -3.84
CA CYS A 97 3.19 5.57 -3.23
C CYS A 97 2.63 6.17 -1.94
N ARG A 98 3.47 6.83 -1.12
CA ARG A 98 3.01 7.52 0.10
C ARG A 98 2.04 8.63 -0.21
N GLN A 99 2.27 9.39 -1.30
CA GLN A 99 1.34 10.41 -1.77
C GLN A 99 -0.02 9.80 -2.16
N ALA A 100 -0.01 8.69 -2.93
CA ALA A 100 -1.25 8.00 -3.32
C ALA A 100 -2.01 7.41 -2.13
N ILE A 101 -1.28 6.88 -1.13
CA ILE A 101 -1.87 6.37 0.11
C ILE A 101 -2.51 7.52 0.90
N TRP A 102 -1.80 8.67 1.03
CA TRP A 102 -2.29 9.82 1.78
C TRP A 102 -3.60 10.37 1.23
N GLU A 103 -3.81 10.33 -0.09
CA GLU A 103 -5.05 10.76 -0.74
C GLU A 103 -6.30 10.13 -0.09
N PHE A 104 -6.20 8.87 0.33
CA PHE A 104 -7.31 8.10 0.90
C PHE A 104 -7.17 7.80 2.40
N CYS A 105 -6.26 8.47 3.10
CA CYS A 105 -6.11 8.33 4.56
C CYS A 105 -7.14 9.15 5.36
N GLY A 106 -7.84 10.09 4.70
CA GLY A 106 -8.74 11.02 5.39
C GLY A 106 -8.02 11.94 6.38
N ALA A 107 -6.79 12.36 6.03
CA ALA A 107 -5.87 13.14 6.86
C ALA A 107 -5.51 12.48 8.21
N ASP A 108 -5.69 11.16 8.33
CA ASP A 108 -5.32 10.42 9.54
C ASP A 108 -3.88 9.90 9.45
N PRO A 109 -2.93 10.46 10.22
CA PRO A 109 -1.53 10.01 10.21
C PRO A 109 -1.35 8.61 10.82
N ASN A 110 -2.36 8.05 11.49
CA ASN A 110 -2.29 6.76 12.17
C ASN A 110 -2.67 5.58 11.26
N VAL A 111 -3.07 5.81 10.00
CA VAL A 111 -3.30 4.72 9.05
C VAL A 111 -2.06 3.83 8.99
N ARG A 112 -2.29 2.51 9.17
CA ARG A 112 -1.23 1.54 9.36
C ARG A 112 -0.63 1.08 8.05
N ILE A 113 0.70 0.95 8.05
CA ILE A 113 1.48 0.40 6.95
C ILE A 113 2.25 -0.81 7.48
N ILE A 114 2.15 -1.92 6.77
CA ILE A 114 2.88 -3.16 7.06
C ILE A 114 3.79 -3.45 5.86
N ALA A 115 5.08 -3.36 6.07
CA ALA A 115 6.09 -3.62 5.06
C ALA A 115 6.70 -5.01 5.28
N VAL A 116 6.69 -5.84 4.24
CA VAL A 116 7.22 -7.20 4.26
C VAL A 116 8.36 -7.30 3.25
N GLY A 117 9.57 -7.50 3.75
CA GLY A 117 10.76 -7.70 2.92
C GLY A 117 10.92 -9.14 2.41
N ASN A 118 11.85 -9.33 1.48
CA ASN A 118 12.20 -10.67 0.97
C ASN A 118 12.86 -11.57 2.02
N ASP A 119 13.54 -10.96 2.98
CA ASP A 119 14.17 -11.61 4.12
C ASP A 119 13.17 -12.12 5.16
N GLY A 120 11.88 -11.90 4.93
CA GLY A 120 10.80 -12.25 5.86
C GLY A 120 10.63 -11.25 7.01
N ILE A 121 11.46 -10.21 7.07
CA ILE A 121 11.32 -9.15 8.08
C ILE A 121 10.04 -8.38 7.81
N VAL A 122 9.21 -8.26 8.85
CA VAL A 122 8.01 -7.45 8.85
C VAL A 122 8.26 -6.19 9.67
N GLN A 123 7.88 -5.06 9.10
CA GLN A 123 7.95 -3.77 9.78
C GLN A 123 6.55 -3.15 9.80
N THR A 124 6.13 -2.69 10.98
CA THR A 124 4.89 -1.95 11.14
C THR A 124 5.19 -0.49 11.44
N MET A 125 4.42 0.39 10.82
CA MET A 125 4.55 1.84 10.96
C MET A 125 3.22 2.52 10.65
N THR A 126 3.14 3.81 10.85
CA THR A 126 2.02 4.61 10.37
C THR A 126 2.42 5.43 9.14
N ILE A 127 1.41 5.87 8.37
CA ILE A 127 1.68 6.76 7.24
C ILE A 127 2.33 8.06 7.71
N GLY A 128 1.93 8.60 8.87
CA GLY A 128 2.51 9.81 9.43
C GLY A 128 3.99 9.67 9.81
N GLU A 129 4.46 8.47 10.20
CA GLU A 129 5.88 8.23 10.45
C GLU A 129 6.73 8.28 9.18
N ILE A 130 6.20 7.88 8.03
CA ILE A 130 6.93 7.82 6.77
C ILE A 130 6.58 8.95 5.78
N TYR A 131 5.54 9.73 6.08
CA TYR A 131 5.11 10.91 5.31
C TYR A 131 4.65 12.02 6.27
N PRO A 132 5.58 12.62 7.07
CA PRO A 132 5.24 13.50 8.19
C PRO A 132 4.72 14.89 7.78
N ILE A 133 4.99 15.33 6.56
CA ILE A 133 4.55 16.64 6.02
C ILE A 133 3.88 16.38 4.66
N PRO A 134 2.65 15.84 4.66
CA PRO A 134 1.98 15.50 3.42
C PRO A 134 1.38 16.73 2.73
N TYR A 135 1.27 16.64 1.41
CA TYR A 135 0.38 17.48 0.62
C TYR A 135 -0.82 16.63 0.23
N GLY A 136 -2.00 16.96 0.72
CA GLY A 136 -3.17 16.11 0.54
C GLY A 136 -4.43 16.87 0.11
N PRO A 137 -5.56 16.16 -0.03
CA PRO A 137 -6.85 16.73 -0.43
C PRO A 137 -7.29 17.90 0.45
N GLU A 138 -6.96 17.86 1.73
CA GLU A 138 -7.22 18.92 2.71
C GLU A 138 -6.61 20.27 2.29
N SER A 139 -5.48 20.25 1.59
CA SER A 139 -4.84 21.45 1.04
C SER A 139 -5.65 22.13 -0.06
N LYS A 140 -6.61 21.42 -0.64
CA LYS A 140 -7.54 21.88 -1.67
C LYS A 140 -8.99 21.99 -1.17
N ASN A 141 -9.22 21.82 0.13
CA ASN A 141 -10.56 21.71 0.72
C ASN A 141 -11.43 20.63 0.07
N VAL A 142 -10.81 19.53 -0.34
CA VAL A 142 -11.48 18.37 -0.92
C VAL A 142 -11.65 17.29 0.15
N ASP A 143 -12.86 16.75 0.25
CA ASP A 143 -13.16 15.54 0.99
C ASP A 143 -13.40 14.40 0.00
N PRO A 144 -12.45 13.44 -0.14
CA PRO A 144 -12.58 12.35 -1.11
C PRO A 144 -13.81 11.47 -0.91
N THR A 145 -14.36 11.42 0.31
CA THR A 145 -15.54 10.58 0.61
C THR A 145 -16.83 11.08 -0.05
N ARG A 146 -16.81 12.30 -0.59
CA ARG A 146 -17.95 12.94 -1.26
C ARG A 146 -18.04 12.62 -2.75
N PHE A 147 -17.10 11.83 -3.30
CA PHE A 147 -17.01 11.48 -4.73
C PHE A 147 -17.01 9.93 -4.94
#